data_ad8b466220c8fccb2b1c6c2fc2737cdb
#
_entry.id   ad8b466220c8fccb2b1c6c2fc2737cdb
#
_cell.length_a   1.000
_cell.length_b   1.000
_cell.length_c   1.000
_cell.angle_alpha   90.00
_cell.angle_beta   90.00
_cell.angle_gamma   90.00
#
_symmetry.space_group_name_H-M   'P 1'
#
loop_
_entity.id
_entity.type
_entity.pdbx_description
1 polymer ?
#
loop_
_entity_poly.entity_id
_entity_poly.type
_entity_poly.pdbx_seq_one_letter_code
_entity_poly.pdbx_strand_id
1 'polypeptide(L)'
;TNPDDYTHSYIWVPDHGFERIDPNRNAKPGKPDTPGHGMELPVLRELEKRFPENDIFVIKYGPGATNLHEQWNPETQNCECPCYATWLGYYRRAMPKLVGAYPEVRVVGLYWDQGESDGIDNKADEYAENLAGFIATARRDTGLLELPFFIRKHIFTWPNIDTIIAAQEAVVADDRFCHMLDIDLGSRQKNYEAWAYSPDNGHLSSKAFVELNRKLFDGPLREAKMDSFTSIIYR
;
A
#
# COMPACT_ATOMS: atom_id res chain seq x y z
N THR A 1 -0.53 10.92 16.71
CA THR A 1 -0.31 9.47 16.97
C THR A 1 0.85 9.34 17.93
N ASN A 2 0.62 8.69 19.08
CA ASN A 2 1.65 8.42 20.07
C ASN A 2 2.47 7.20 19.61
N PRO A 3 3.82 7.23 19.62
CA PRO A 3 4.66 6.06 19.36
C PRO A 3 4.34 4.85 20.25
N ASP A 4 3.88 5.10 21.48
CA ASP A 4 3.49 4.06 22.44
C ASP A 4 2.22 3.30 22.03
N ASP A 5 1.49 3.78 21.03
CA ASP A 5 0.33 3.09 20.45
C ASP A 5 0.73 1.84 19.63
N TYR A 6 2.03 1.65 19.33
CA TYR A 6 2.56 0.56 18.50
C TYR A 6 3.59 -0.25 19.30
N THR A 7 3.16 -1.35 19.88
CA THR A 7 4.00 -2.18 20.74
C THR A 7 4.65 -3.35 20.01
N HIS A 8 3.97 -3.89 19.00
CA HIS A 8 4.38 -5.05 18.21
C HIS A 8 4.42 -4.77 16.70
N SER A 9 4.54 -3.49 16.31
CA SER A 9 4.58 -3.08 14.90
C SER A 9 5.93 -2.55 14.50
N TYR A 10 6.44 -3.06 13.38
CA TYR A 10 7.78 -2.78 12.88
C TYR A 10 7.72 -2.35 11.43
N ILE A 11 8.63 -1.45 11.04
CA ILE A 11 8.80 -0.98 9.67
C ILE A 11 10.20 -1.28 9.16
N TRP A 12 10.30 -1.69 7.90
CA TRP A 12 11.58 -1.85 7.24
C TRP A 12 12.22 -0.49 6.97
N VAL A 13 13.37 -0.23 7.57
CA VAL A 13 14.19 0.95 7.32
C VAL A 13 15.39 0.53 6.47
N PRO A 14 15.59 1.10 5.28
CA PRO A 14 16.73 0.77 4.42
C PRO A 14 18.05 0.85 5.18
N ASP A 15 18.92 -0.13 4.97
CA ASP A 15 20.25 -0.28 5.58
C ASP A 15 20.28 -0.51 7.11
N HIS A 16 19.15 -0.35 7.79
CA HIS A 16 18.99 -0.58 9.24
C HIS A 16 18.26 -1.90 9.56
N GLY A 17 17.32 -2.29 8.72
CA GLY A 17 16.48 -3.46 8.96
C GLY A 17 15.12 -3.09 9.55
N PHE A 18 14.48 -4.03 10.26
CA PHE A 18 13.21 -3.73 10.94
C PHE A 18 13.44 -2.96 12.23
N GLU A 19 12.75 -1.84 12.35
CA GLU A 19 12.69 -1.01 13.55
C GLU A 19 11.25 -0.90 14.03
N ARG A 20 11.02 -0.77 15.34
CA ARG A 20 9.69 -0.47 15.87
C ARG A 20 9.19 0.83 15.23
N ILE A 21 7.94 0.83 14.74
CA ILE A 21 7.42 1.99 14.05
C ILE A 21 7.25 3.18 14.99
N ASP A 22 7.72 4.33 14.54
CA ASP A 22 7.53 5.63 15.20
C ASP A 22 6.97 6.62 14.15
N PRO A 23 5.71 7.07 14.32
CA PRO A 23 5.07 8.01 13.39
C PRO A 23 5.84 9.29 13.15
N ASN A 24 6.68 9.70 14.10
CA ASN A 24 7.43 10.95 14.03
C ASN A 24 8.82 10.77 13.43
N ARG A 25 9.33 9.52 13.34
CA ARG A 25 10.71 9.26 12.96
C ARG A 25 10.85 8.40 11.69
N ASN A 26 10.24 7.23 11.64
CA ASN A 26 10.55 6.25 10.59
C ASN A 26 9.35 5.80 9.73
N ALA A 27 8.16 6.34 9.95
CA ALA A 27 6.99 6.03 9.12
C ALA A 27 7.12 6.52 7.65
N LYS A 28 8.12 7.36 7.35
CA LYS A 28 8.52 7.73 5.98
C LYS A 28 9.91 7.15 5.67
N PRO A 29 10.04 5.90 5.20
CA PRO A 29 11.32 5.35 4.82
C PRO A 29 12.04 6.21 3.78
N GLY A 30 13.34 6.46 4.01
CA GLY A 30 14.15 7.35 3.16
C GLY A 30 14.08 8.84 3.52
N LYS A 31 13.23 9.22 4.49
CA LYS A 31 13.17 10.58 5.05
C LYS A 31 13.07 10.50 6.58
N PRO A 32 14.14 10.07 7.26
CA PRO A 32 14.12 9.92 8.71
C PRO A 32 13.83 11.25 9.38
N ASP A 33 13.28 11.19 10.60
CA ASP A 33 12.90 12.34 11.42
C ASP A 33 11.92 13.32 10.74
N THR A 34 11.19 12.83 9.72
CA THR A 34 10.15 13.59 9.05
C THR A 34 8.78 13.06 9.44
N PRO A 35 7.94 13.83 10.13
CA PRO A 35 6.58 13.42 10.46
C PRO A 35 5.76 13.13 9.20
N GLY A 36 4.91 12.14 9.28
CA GLY A 36 3.96 11.80 8.23
C GLY A 36 3.80 10.29 8.07
N HIS A 37 2.64 9.92 7.63
CA HIS A 37 2.26 8.53 7.50
C HIS A 37 1.24 8.36 6.37
N GLY A 38 0.99 7.12 6.00
CA GLY A 38 -0.09 6.73 5.10
C GLY A 38 -1.02 5.73 5.79
N MET A 39 -1.50 4.77 5.02
CA MET A 39 -2.42 3.72 5.46
C MET A 39 -1.80 2.79 6.51
N GLU A 40 -0.47 2.69 6.60
CA GLU A 40 0.20 1.74 7.48
C GLU A 40 -0.17 1.92 8.96
N LEU A 41 -0.26 3.15 9.46
CA LEU A 41 -0.51 3.37 10.90
C LEU A 41 -1.88 2.85 11.36
N PRO A 42 -3.02 3.21 10.73
CA PRO A 42 -4.30 2.66 11.15
C PRO A 42 -4.39 1.15 10.92
N VAL A 43 -3.74 0.60 9.89
CA VAL A 43 -3.71 -0.85 9.63
C VAL A 43 -2.95 -1.59 10.72
N LEU A 44 -1.75 -1.13 11.07
CA LEU A 44 -0.94 -1.75 12.13
C LEU A 44 -1.67 -1.75 13.46
N ARG A 45 -2.29 -0.64 13.84
CA ARG A 45 -3.06 -0.54 15.08
C ARG A 45 -4.22 -1.54 15.11
N GLU A 46 -4.92 -1.72 14.00
CA GLU A 46 -6.03 -2.68 13.95
C GLU A 46 -5.53 -4.13 13.95
N LEU A 47 -4.42 -4.42 13.28
CA LEU A 47 -3.80 -5.74 13.31
C LEU A 47 -3.29 -6.10 14.71
N GLU A 48 -2.62 -5.19 15.43
CA GLU A 48 -2.21 -5.42 16.82
C GLU A 48 -3.40 -5.75 17.75
N LYS A 49 -4.54 -5.09 17.57
CA LYS A 49 -5.76 -5.41 18.34
C LYS A 49 -6.31 -6.79 18.03
N ARG A 50 -6.28 -7.20 16.76
CA ARG A 50 -6.82 -8.49 16.33
C ARG A 50 -5.89 -9.66 16.63
N PHE A 51 -4.59 -9.39 16.60
CA PHE A 51 -3.53 -10.39 16.76
C PHE A 51 -2.50 -9.95 17.82
N PRO A 52 -2.91 -9.81 19.09
CA PRO A 52 -2.07 -9.22 20.13
C PRO A 52 -0.82 -10.04 20.47
N GLU A 53 -0.79 -11.32 20.10
CA GLU A 53 0.35 -12.22 20.33
C GLU A 53 1.32 -12.27 19.13
N ASN A 54 1.08 -11.45 18.09
CA ASN A 54 1.88 -11.47 16.87
C ASN A 54 2.62 -10.16 16.66
N ASP A 55 3.85 -10.26 16.20
CA ASP A 55 4.57 -9.11 15.66
C ASP A 55 4.06 -8.78 14.25
N ILE A 56 3.85 -7.51 13.98
CA ILE A 56 3.31 -7.00 12.71
C ILE A 56 4.41 -6.23 11.98
N PHE A 57 4.61 -6.54 10.71
CA PHE A 57 5.69 -5.97 9.92
C PHE A 57 5.15 -5.25 8.69
N VAL A 58 5.74 -4.11 8.36
CA VAL A 58 5.45 -3.37 7.13
C VAL A 58 6.74 -3.11 6.33
N ILE A 59 6.67 -3.39 5.03
CA ILE A 59 7.71 -3.04 4.06
C ILE A 59 7.11 -1.97 3.16
N LYS A 60 7.54 -0.74 3.32
CA LYS A 60 6.97 0.43 2.65
C LYS A 60 7.98 1.06 1.71
N TYR A 61 7.54 1.37 0.49
CA TYR A 61 8.20 2.27 -0.44
C TYR A 61 7.13 3.06 -1.19
N GLY A 62 7.24 4.37 -1.21
CA GLY A 62 6.23 5.24 -1.82
C GLY A 62 6.80 6.63 -2.06
N PRO A 63 7.67 6.82 -3.07
CA PRO A 63 8.10 8.13 -3.49
C PRO A 63 6.93 8.87 -4.15
N GLY A 64 6.81 10.18 -3.87
CA GLY A 64 5.81 11.02 -4.51
C GLY A 64 6.15 11.34 -5.96
N ALA A 65 5.14 11.74 -6.75
CA ALA A 65 5.28 12.14 -8.14
C ALA A 65 5.90 11.04 -9.04
N THR A 66 5.49 9.79 -8.83
CA THR A 66 5.92 8.65 -9.64
C THR A 66 4.74 8.03 -10.39
N ASN A 67 5.00 7.51 -11.58
CA ASN A 67 4.00 6.92 -12.47
C ASN A 67 4.18 5.40 -12.60
N LEU A 68 3.09 4.73 -12.96
CA LEU A 68 3.08 3.30 -13.23
C LEU A 68 3.58 2.98 -14.64
N HIS A 69 3.43 3.91 -15.58
CA HIS A 69 3.88 3.78 -16.96
C HIS A 69 5.39 3.43 -17.06
N GLU A 70 6.22 4.04 -16.22
CA GLU A 70 7.67 3.89 -16.27
C GLU A 70 8.27 3.40 -14.95
N GLN A 71 8.10 4.17 -13.88
CA GLN A 71 8.87 3.99 -12.64
C GLN A 71 8.43 2.78 -11.83
N TRP A 72 7.13 2.46 -11.83
CA TRP A 72 6.58 1.27 -11.19
C TRP A 72 6.35 0.10 -12.16
N ASN A 73 6.50 0.32 -13.46
CA ASN A 73 6.38 -0.75 -14.44
C ASN A 73 7.61 -1.68 -14.34
N PRO A 74 7.41 -2.99 -14.07
CA PRO A 74 8.52 -3.92 -13.92
C PRO A 74 9.42 -4.07 -15.16
N GLU A 75 8.89 -3.73 -16.34
CA GLU A 75 9.59 -3.89 -17.62
C GLU A 75 10.47 -2.69 -17.99
N THR A 76 10.27 -1.53 -17.33
CA THR A 76 10.92 -0.26 -17.67
C THR A 76 11.86 0.28 -16.59
N GLN A 77 12.56 -0.61 -15.87
CA GLN A 77 13.36 -0.25 -14.69
C GLN A 77 14.71 0.44 -14.99
N ASN A 78 14.95 0.89 -16.21
CA ASN A 78 16.12 1.69 -16.60
C ASN A 78 15.92 3.21 -16.39
N CYS A 79 14.85 3.61 -15.74
CA CYS A 79 14.55 5.00 -15.41
C CYS A 79 15.36 5.51 -14.21
N GLU A 80 15.38 6.83 -14.03
CA GLU A 80 16.13 7.50 -12.95
C GLU A 80 15.67 7.05 -11.55
N CYS A 81 14.36 6.71 -11.41
CA CYS A 81 13.78 6.22 -10.15
C CYS A 81 13.08 4.88 -10.37
N PRO A 82 13.80 3.75 -10.35
CA PRO A 82 13.24 2.43 -10.59
C PRO A 82 12.47 1.95 -9.34
N CYS A 83 11.22 2.40 -9.20
CA CYS A 83 10.43 2.22 -7.99
C CYS A 83 10.09 0.75 -7.72
N TYR A 84 9.71 0.01 -8.76
CA TYR A 84 9.43 -1.42 -8.62
C TYR A 84 10.67 -2.19 -8.14
N ALA A 85 11.82 -2.00 -8.79
CA ALA A 85 13.06 -2.69 -8.44
C ALA A 85 13.52 -2.32 -7.01
N THR A 86 13.33 -1.08 -6.60
CA THR A 86 13.66 -0.61 -5.24
C THR A 86 12.77 -1.27 -4.19
N TRP A 87 11.44 -1.26 -4.41
CA TRP A 87 10.48 -1.95 -3.53
C TRP A 87 10.77 -3.45 -3.42
N LEU A 88 10.97 -4.12 -4.57
CA LEU A 88 11.29 -5.54 -4.60
C LEU A 88 12.62 -5.83 -3.90
N GLY A 89 13.59 -4.93 -4.02
CA GLY A 89 14.86 -5.00 -3.29
C GLY A 89 14.67 -4.92 -1.76
N TYR A 90 13.74 -4.11 -1.28
CA TYR A 90 13.39 -4.06 0.15
C TYR A 90 12.73 -5.38 0.58
N TYR A 91 11.76 -5.86 -0.18
CA TYR A 91 11.10 -7.15 0.09
C TYR A 91 12.12 -8.29 0.17
N ARG A 92 13.00 -8.41 -0.82
CA ARG A 92 14.03 -9.47 -0.91
C ARG A 92 15.07 -9.42 0.22
N ARG A 93 15.34 -8.26 0.81
CA ARG A 93 16.21 -8.12 1.97
C ARG A 93 15.48 -8.32 3.30
N ALA A 94 14.21 -7.98 3.37
CA ALA A 94 13.40 -8.06 4.57
C ALA A 94 12.90 -9.48 4.86
N MET A 95 12.34 -10.16 3.85
CA MET A 95 11.69 -11.45 4.03
C MET A 95 12.59 -12.56 4.60
N PRO A 96 13.85 -12.73 4.16
CA PRO A 96 14.74 -13.73 4.76
C PRO A 96 15.01 -13.51 6.25
N LYS A 97 14.99 -12.24 6.72
CA LYS A 97 15.14 -11.92 8.14
C LYS A 97 13.92 -12.37 8.96
N LEU A 98 12.72 -12.17 8.41
CA LEU A 98 11.49 -12.61 9.07
C LEU A 98 11.42 -14.14 9.13
N VAL A 99 11.63 -14.79 7.99
CA VAL A 99 11.60 -16.26 7.89
C VAL A 99 12.68 -16.92 8.77
N GLY A 100 13.83 -16.28 8.93
CA GLY A 100 14.88 -16.76 9.83
C GLY A 100 14.60 -16.54 11.31
N ALA A 101 13.75 -15.57 11.66
CA ALA A 101 13.45 -15.19 13.03
C ALA A 101 12.14 -15.80 13.57
N TYR A 102 11.18 -16.10 12.69
CA TYR A 102 9.84 -16.56 13.07
C TYR A 102 9.52 -17.94 12.48
N PRO A 103 8.85 -18.82 13.24
CA PRO A 103 8.47 -20.15 12.75
C PRO A 103 7.44 -20.10 11.61
N GLU A 104 6.67 -19.01 11.54
CA GLU A 104 5.69 -18.76 10.50
C GLU A 104 5.65 -17.27 10.19
N VAL A 105 5.59 -16.93 8.90
CA VAL A 105 5.40 -15.58 8.39
C VAL A 105 4.21 -15.57 7.44
N ARG A 106 3.25 -14.69 7.68
CA ARG A 106 2.05 -14.54 6.84
C ARG A 106 1.99 -13.14 6.26
N VAL A 107 1.70 -13.06 4.96
CA VAL A 107 1.54 -11.78 4.26
C VAL A 107 0.06 -11.46 4.15
N VAL A 108 -0.34 -10.33 4.71
CA VAL A 108 -1.74 -9.86 4.70
C VAL A 108 -2.13 -9.36 3.31
N GLY A 109 -1.25 -8.65 2.64
CA GLY A 109 -1.49 -8.11 1.30
C GLY A 109 -0.58 -6.94 0.96
N LEU A 110 -0.79 -6.37 -0.21
CA LEU A 110 -0.12 -5.17 -0.71
C LEU A 110 -1.15 -4.04 -0.85
N TYR A 111 -0.86 -2.90 -0.23
CA TYR A 111 -1.64 -1.68 -0.42
C TYR A 111 -1.05 -0.86 -1.57
N TRP A 112 -1.89 -0.54 -2.56
CA TRP A 112 -1.54 0.25 -3.74
C TRP A 112 -2.26 1.59 -3.74
N ASP A 113 -1.49 2.66 -3.81
CA ASP A 113 -1.98 4.04 -3.77
C ASP A 113 -1.17 4.87 -4.76
N GLN A 114 -1.59 4.88 -6.03
CA GLN A 114 -0.92 5.57 -7.13
C GLN A 114 -1.88 5.65 -8.33
N GLY A 115 -1.68 6.61 -9.23
CA GLY A 115 -2.43 6.83 -10.48
C GLY A 115 -2.44 8.30 -10.91
N GLU A 116 -2.15 9.22 -9.99
CA GLU A 116 -2.20 10.65 -10.24
C GLU A 116 -1.24 11.08 -11.35
N SER A 117 0.01 10.62 -11.27
CA SER A 117 1.04 10.98 -12.24
C SER A 117 0.73 10.42 -13.63
N ASP A 118 0.19 9.20 -13.75
CA ASP A 118 -0.22 8.64 -15.04
C ASP A 118 -1.35 9.46 -15.67
N GLY A 119 -2.29 9.96 -14.87
CA GLY A 119 -3.32 10.88 -15.33
C GLY A 119 -2.76 12.21 -15.82
N ILE A 120 -1.83 12.80 -15.07
CA ILE A 120 -1.17 14.08 -15.40
C ILE A 120 -0.31 13.93 -16.67
N ASP A 121 0.42 12.83 -16.78
CA ASP A 121 1.36 12.56 -17.87
C ASP A 121 0.66 12.06 -19.16
N ASN A 122 -0.69 12.05 -19.21
CA ASN A 122 -1.49 11.51 -20.31
C ASN A 122 -1.21 10.02 -20.63
N LYS A 123 -1.00 9.22 -19.58
CA LYS A 123 -0.74 7.78 -19.63
C LYS A 123 -1.90 6.93 -19.05
N ALA A 124 -3.04 7.57 -18.83
CA ALA A 124 -4.20 6.93 -18.23
C ALA A 124 -4.76 5.76 -19.07
N ASP A 125 -4.67 5.85 -20.41
CA ASP A 125 -5.19 4.81 -21.31
C ASP A 125 -4.41 3.48 -21.19
N GLU A 126 -3.15 3.52 -20.77
CA GLU A 126 -2.28 2.36 -20.56
C GLU A 126 -2.38 1.80 -19.13
N TYR A 127 -3.05 2.51 -18.23
CA TYR A 127 -2.99 2.24 -16.80
C TYR A 127 -3.56 0.86 -16.42
N ALA A 128 -4.63 0.40 -17.05
CA ALA A 128 -5.23 -0.91 -16.76
C ALA A 128 -4.25 -2.05 -17.07
N GLU A 129 -3.62 -2.02 -18.24
CA GLU A 129 -2.64 -3.03 -18.66
C GLU A 129 -1.40 -3.00 -17.77
N ASN A 130 -0.87 -1.81 -17.48
CA ASN A 130 0.28 -1.62 -16.62
C ASN A 130 0.00 -2.10 -15.18
N LEU A 131 -1.19 -1.82 -14.62
CA LEU A 131 -1.57 -2.25 -13.27
C LEU A 131 -1.72 -3.78 -13.20
N ALA A 132 -2.37 -4.39 -14.17
CA ALA A 132 -2.48 -5.85 -14.24
C ALA A 132 -1.09 -6.51 -14.37
N GLY A 133 -0.21 -5.97 -15.22
CA GLY A 133 1.17 -6.42 -15.40
C GLY A 133 2.00 -6.27 -14.12
N PHE A 134 1.88 -5.14 -13.42
CA PHE A 134 2.52 -4.91 -12.13
C PHE A 134 2.08 -5.94 -11.08
N ILE A 135 0.78 -6.17 -10.93
CA ILE A 135 0.21 -7.14 -9.97
C ILE A 135 0.73 -8.55 -10.27
N ALA A 136 0.62 -8.99 -11.52
CA ALA A 136 1.08 -10.32 -11.93
C ALA A 136 2.58 -10.51 -11.66
N THR A 137 3.38 -9.50 -11.98
CA THR A 137 4.82 -9.52 -11.78
C THR A 137 5.19 -9.49 -10.30
N ALA A 138 4.53 -8.66 -9.49
CA ALA A 138 4.74 -8.61 -8.05
C ALA A 138 4.44 -9.96 -7.39
N ARG A 139 3.35 -10.62 -7.76
CA ARG A 139 3.01 -11.97 -7.28
C ARG A 139 4.07 -13.00 -7.65
N ARG A 140 4.50 -13.00 -8.90
CA ARG A 140 5.56 -13.91 -9.37
C ARG A 140 6.87 -13.67 -8.63
N ASP A 141 7.32 -12.43 -8.53
CA ASP A 141 8.63 -12.06 -8.00
C ASP A 141 8.73 -12.18 -6.47
N THR A 142 7.60 -12.14 -5.78
CA THR A 142 7.49 -12.42 -4.34
C THR A 142 7.22 -13.90 -4.05
N GLY A 143 6.83 -14.70 -5.04
CA GLY A 143 6.40 -16.09 -4.87
C GLY A 143 4.99 -16.23 -4.25
N LEU A 144 4.24 -15.14 -4.12
CA LEU A 144 2.91 -15.09 -3.51
C LEU A 144 1.82 -14.96 -4.58
N LEU A 145 1.51 -16.06 -5.26
CA LEU A 145 0.63 -16.06 -6.45
C LEU A 145 -0.79 -15.55 -6.17
N GLU A 146 -1.25 -15.63 -4.94
CA GLU A 146 -2.56 -15.14 -4.49
C GLU A 146 -2.45 -13.92 -3.56
N LEU A 147 -1.34 -13.17 -3.63
CA LEU A 147 -1.15 -11.96 -2.82
C LEU A 147 -2.32 -11.00 -3.01
N PRO A 148 -3.08 -10.69 -1.94
CA PRO A 148 -4.14 -9.70 -2.02
C PRO A 148 -3.60 -8.32 -2.33
N PHE A 149 -4.27 -7.61 -3.25
CA PHE A 149 -4.01 -6.20 -3.53
C PHE A 149 -5.18 -5.36 -3.05
N PHE A 150 -4.88 -4.37 -2.21
CA PHE A 150 -5.84 -3.38 -1.73
C PHE A 150 -5.57 -2.06 -2.43
N ILE A 151 -6.40 -1.75 -3.42
CA ILE A 151 -6.21 -0.62 -4.33
C ILE A 151 -7.08 0.53 -3.87
N ARG A 152 -6.45 1.66 -3.53
CA ARG A 152 -7.20 2.87 -3.17
C ARG A 152 -7.84 3.48 -4.41
N LYS A 153 -9.16 3.64 -4.37
CA LYS A 153 -9.88 4.43 -5.37
C LYS A 153 -9.56 5.91 -5.20
N HIS A 154 -9.20 6.55 -6.31
CA HIS A 154 -8.92 7.99 -6.28
C HIS A 154 -10.17 8.81 -6.01
N ILE A 155 -10.01 9.87 -5.21
CA ILE A 155 -11.06 10.83 -4.89
C ILE A 155 -10.74 12.24 -5.39
N PHE A 156 -9.51 12.49 -5.82
CA PHE A 156 -9.05 13.80 -6.29
C PHE A 156 -9.47 14.08 -7.74
N THR A 157 -9.58 15.37 -8.09
CA THR A 157 -9.91 15.84 -9.45
C THR A 157 -8.64 16.15 -10.26
N TRP A 158 -7.81 15.13 -10.47
CA TRP A 158 -6.64 15.24 -11.34
C TRP A 158 -7.02 15.05 -12.83
N PRO A 159 -6.19 15.50 -13.77
CA PRO A 159 -6.38 15.18 -15.19
C PRO A 159 -6.52 13.67 -15.40
N ASN A 160 -7.43 13.27 -16.28
CA ASN A 160 -7.68 11.88 -16.69
C ASN A 160 -7.99 10.91 -15.52
N ILE A 161 -8.34 11.41 -14.33
CA ILE A 161 -8.55 10.57 -13.17
C ILE A 161 -9.73 9.59 -13.33
N ASP A 162 -10.73 9.97 -14.12
CA ASP A 162 -11.87 9.08 -14.39
C ASP A 162 -11.44 7.85 -15.20
N THR A 163 -10.49 8.01 -16.12
CA THR A 163 -9.88 6.90 -16.86
C THR A 163 -9.06 6.01 -15.93
N ILE A 164 -8.27 6.60 -15.03
CA ILE A 164 -7.51 5.85 -14.01
C ILE A 164 -8.45 5.02 -13.12
N ILE A 165 -9.54 5.61 -12.66
CA ILE A 165 -10.50 4.90 -11.80
C ILE A 165 -11.19 3.76 -12.57
N ALA A 166 -11.63 4.01 -13.80
CA ALA A 166 -12.21 2.97 -14.63
C ALA A 166 -11.23 1.81 -14.85
N ALA A 167 -9.94 2.11 -15.03
CA ALA A 167 -8.88 1.12 -15.14
C ALA A 167 -8.70 0.32 -13.84
N GLN A 168 -8.68 0.97 -12.67
CA GLN A 168 -8.63 0.30 -11.38
C GLN A 168 -9.85 -0.61 -11.16
N GLU A 169 -11.05 -0.13 -11.47
CA GLU A 169 -12.30 -0.91 -11.37
C GLU A 169 -12.28 -2.14 -12.28
N ALA A 170 -11.78 -2.01 -13.51
CA ALA A 170 -11.65 -3.11 -14.46
C ALA A 170 -10.68 -4.19 -13.93
N VAL A 171 -9.52 -3.81 -13.44
CA VAL A 171 -8.53 -4.76 -12.87
C VAL A 171 -9.09 -5.47 -11.64
N VAL A 172 -9.79 -4.76 -10.77
CA VAL A 172 -10.41 -5.37 -9.58
C VAL A 172 -11.55 -6.33 -9.97
N ALA A 173 -12.31 -6.02 -11.02
CA ALA A 173 -13.39 -6.89 -11.48
C ALA A 173 -12.88 -8.22 -12.11
N ASP A 174 -11.67 -8.18 -12.68
CA ASP A 174 -11.05 -9.34 -13.37
C ASP A 174 -10.21 -10.23 -12.43
N ASP A 175 -9.83 -9.74 -11.26
CA ASP A 175 -8.95 -10.44 -10.32
C ASP A 175 -9.55 -10.55 -8.91
N ARG A 176 -9.95 -11.76 -8.52
CA ARG A 176 -10.58 -12.04 -7.22
C ARG A 176 -9.75 -11.70 -5.99
N PHE A 177 -8.43 -11.54 -6.14
CA PHE A 177 -7.52 -11.16 -5.07
C PHE A 177 -7.20 -9.65 -5.07
N CYS A 178 -7.85 -8.88 -5.95
CA CYS A 178 -7.80 -7.43 -5.94
C CYS A 178 -9.07 -6.87 -5.30
N HIS A 179 -8.91 -5.88 -4.41
CA HIS A 179 -10.00 -5.27 -3.67
C HIS A 179 -9.91 -3.75 -3.75
N MET A 180 -11.01 -3.11 -4.16
CA MET A 180 -11.11 -1.66 -4.16
C MET A 180 -11.39 -1.14 -2.75
N LEU A 181 -10.60 -0.17 -2.31
CA LEU A 181 -10.87 0.61 -1.10
C LEU A 181 -11.41 1.97 -1.50
N ASP A 182 -12.72 2.15 -1.32
CA ASP A 182 -13.44 3.37 -1.65
C ASP A 182 -13.93 4.05 -0.39
N ILE A 183 -13.61 5.32 -0.21
CA ILE A 183 -14.09 6.12 0.93
C ILE A 183 -15.56 6.51 0.77
N ASP A 184 -16.11 6.38 -0.44
CA ASP A 184 -17.49 6.74 -0.79
C ASP A 184 -17.90 8.13 -0.25
N LEU A 185 -17.30 9.16 -0.81
CA LEU A 185 -17.59 10.54 -0.46
C LEU A 185 -18.90 11.08 -1.10
N GLY A 186 -19.77 10.17 -1.57
CA GLY A 186 -20.91 10.56 -2.41
C GLY A 186 -20.42 10.99 -3.81
N SER A 187 -21.32 11.33 -4.72
CA SER A 187 -20.94 11.72 -6.07
C SER A 187 -19.76 12.70 -6.04
N ARG A 188 -18.75 12.48 -6.87
CA ARG A 188 -17.53 13.30 -7.07
C ARG A 188 -17.80 14.76 -7.42
N GLN A 189 -18.93 15.31 -7.01
CA GLN A 189 -19.27 16.70 -7.22
C GLN A 189 -18.55 17.56 -6.20
N LYS A 190 -17.67 18.38 -6.68
CA LYS A 190 -17.17 19.71 -6.26
C LYS A 190 -17.16 20.14 -4.76
N ASN A 191 -17.81 19.41 -3.87
CA ASN A 191 -17.80 19.64 -2.42
C ASN A 191 -17.19 18.43 -1.71
N TYR A 192 -15.94 18.14 -2.03
CA TYR A 192 -15.18 17.24 -1.19
C TYR A 192 -15.30 17.71 0.25
N GLU A 193 -15.77 16.86 1.11
CA GLU A 193 -15.77 17.21 2.52
C GLU A 193 -14.32 17.48 2.92
N ALA A 194 -14.05 18.65 3.43
CA ALA A 194 -12.70 19.12 3.77
C ALA A 194 -11.94 18.17 4.72
N TRP A 195 -12.64 17.22 5.34
CA TRP A 195 -12.05 16.22 6.21
C TRP A 195 -11.21 15.16 5.47
N ALA A 196 -11.52 14.88 4.20
CA ALA A 196 -10.83 13.83 3.44
C ALA A 196 -9.43 14.26 2.97
N TYR A 197 -9.16 15.56 2.95
CA TYR A 197 -7.92 16.13 2.45
C TYR A 197 -7.00 16.60 3.55
N SER A 198 -5.72 16.46 3.30
CA SER A 198 -4.65 17.18 3.97
C SER A 198 -4.74 18.69 3.63
N PRO A 199 -4.18 19.59 4.44
CA PRO A 199 -4.18 21.03 4.17
C PRO A 199 -3.58 21.44 2.81
N ASP A 200 -2.78 20.59 2.18
CA ASP A 200 -2.19 20.80 0.85
C ASP A 200 -3.15 20.48 -0.31
N ASN A 201 -4.33 19.95 -0.01
CA ASN A 201 -5.35 19.50 -0.99
C ASN A 201 -4.83 18.50 -2.05
N GLY A 202 -3.65 17.92 -1.85
CA GLY A 202 -3.02 16.97 -2.76
C GLY A 202 -2.88 15.57 -2.16
N HIS A 203 -3.09 15.44 -0.84
CA HIS A 203 -2.94 14.19 -0.12
C HIS A 203 -4.17 13.89 0.74
N LEU A 204 -4.32 12.63 1.13
CA LEU A 204 -5.36 12.22 2.07
C LEU A 204 -5.06 12.71 3.49
N SER A 205 -6.09 13.07 4.22
CA SER A 205 -6.00 13.36 5.65
C SER A 205 -5.84 12.09 6.47
N SER A 206 -5.39 12.22 7.72
CA SER A 206 -5.39 11.09 8.67
C SER A 206 -6.78 10.48 8.90
N LYS A 207 -7.85 11.29 8.81
CA LYS A 207 -9.25 10.80 8.91
C LYS A 207 -9.61 9.93 7.72
N ALA A 208 -9.18 10.30 6.51
CA ALA A 208 -9.40 9.51 5.31
C ALA A 208 -8.69 8.14 5.41
N PHE A 209 -7.47 8.09 5.93
CA PHE A 209 -6.77 6.82 6.18
C PHE A 209 -7.48 5.95 7.22
N VAL A 210 -8.06 6.54 8.26
CA VAL A 210 -8.88 5.79 9.23
C VAL A 210 -10.14 5.22 8.56
N GLU A 211 -10.79 5.96 7.68
CA GLU A 211 -11.95 5.46 6.95
C GLU A 211 -11.59 4.35 5.94
N LEU A 212 -10.49 4.49 5.21
CA LEU A 212 -9.95 3.42 4.36
C LEU A 212 -9.63 2.16 5.17
N ASN A 213 -9.03 2.31 6.35
CA ASN A 213 -8.78 1.21 7.26
C ASN A 213 -10.09 0.52 7.67
N ARG A 214 -11.13 1.29 8.00
CA ARG A 214 -12.45 0.75 8.31
C ARG A 214 -13.00 -0.06 7.12
N LYS A 215 -12.93 0.46 5.90
CA LYS A 215 -13.36 -0.26 4.68
C LYS A 215 -12.56 -1.54 4.47
N LEU A 216 -11.28 -1.54 4.75
CA LEU A 216 -10.42 -2.73 4.65
C LEU A 216 -10.87 -3.83 5.64
N PHE A 217 -11.11 -3.48 6.90
CA PHE A 217 -11.43 -4.43 7.95
C PHE A 217 -12.93 -4.75 8.09
N ASP A 218 -13.84 -3.91 7.58
CA ASP A 218 -15.27 -4.23 7.44
C ASP A 218 -15.57 -4.98 6.12
N GLY A 219 -14.64 -4.96 5.18
CA GLY A 219 -14.72 -5.61 3.86
C GLY A 219 -13.76 -6.78 3.73
N PRO A 220 -12.69 -6.64 2.92
CA PRO A 220 -11.80 -7.77 2.57
C PRO A 220 -11.21 -8.53 3.76
N LEU A 221 -10.92 -7.84 4.85
CA LEU A 221 -10.31 -8.43 6.06
C LEU A 221 -11.29 -8.61 7.23
N ARG A 222 -12.61 -8.54 7.00
CA ARG A 222 -13.60 -8.64 8.08
C ARG A 222 -13.50 -9.95 8.87
N GLU A 223 -13.43 -11.05 8.16
CA GLU A 223 -13.37 -12.41 8.72
C GLU A 223 -11.92 -12.93 8.80
N ALA A 224 -10.93 -12.04 8.63
CA ALA A 224 -9.54 -12.46 8.60
C ALA A 224 -9.10 -13.05 9.95
N LYS A 225 -8.54 -14.25 9.88
CA LYS A 225 -7.85 -14.97 10.96
C LYS A 225 -6.43 -15.23 10.53
N MET A 226 -5.56 -15.63 11.45
CA MET A 226 -4.17 -15.91 11.10
C MET A 226 -4.04 -16.92 9.95
N ASP A 227 -4.84 -17.96 9.96
CA ASP A 227 -4.86 -19.01 8.93
C ASP A 227 -5.51 -18.61 7.60
N SER A 228 -6.21 -17.46 7.55
CA SER A 228 -6.74 -16.91 6.30
C SER A 228 -5.74 -16.08 5.49
N PHE A 229 -4.60 -15.73 6.07
CA PHE A 229 -3.55 -15.01 5.34
C PHE A 229 -2.64 -15.97 4.55
N THR A 230 -2.06 -15.48 3.48
CA THR A 230 -1.10 -16.24 2.67
C THR A 230 0.12 -16.62 3.53
N SER A 231 0.32 -17.91 3.72
CA SER A 231 1.49 -18.41 4.47
C SER A 231 2.69 -18.52 3.55
N ILE A 232 3.83 -18.02 4.01
CA ILE A 232 5.13 -18.30 3.43
C ILE A 232 5.79 -19.36 4.31
N ILE A 233 5.75 -20.62 3.87
CA ILE A 233 6.49 -21.69 4.54
C ILE A 233 7.81 -21.85 3.77
N TYR A 234 8.86 -21.31 4.31
CA TYR A 234 10.21 -21.65 3.86
C TYR A 234 10.67 -22.85 4.69
N ARG A 235 10.83 -23.99 4.01
CA ARG A 235 11.53 -25.16 4.55
C ARG A 235 13.00 -25.09 4.16
#